data_7bf3eace589d7e3f09fb5987a2c1d62f
#
_entry.id   7bf3eace589d7e3f09fb5987a2c1d62f
#
_cell.length_a   1.000
_cell.length_b   1.000
_cell.length_c   1.000
_cell.angle_alpha   90.00
_cell.angle_beta   90.00
_cell.angle_gamma   90.00
#
_symmetry.space_group_name_H-M   'P 1'
#
loop_
_entity.id
_entity.type
_entity.pdbx_description
1 polymer ?
#
loop_
_entity_poly.entity_id
_entity_poly.type
_entity_poly.pdbx_seq_one_letter_code
_entity_poly.pdbx_strand_id
1 'polypeptide(L)'
;LEIEPGVNCYFDLRDAQNAFFTHKIGKKPLCIGDELVVQISREAVKTKVPTVTGNISLTGRYAVLTHGNTRIGVSSKISKKDREAYKERLQEYQNDQYGLIIRTNAKDAAFEDVLKEIEQLKAEYEHLLKYAASRVCFSCLKSAPPSYITDLKNVYMDGMEEILVNDAEIYEKICSYFKKEMPENLELVHFHDDSGYPLGKIYSTETAVEHALAERVWLKHGGYLVIQVTEALTVIDV
;
A
#
# COMPACT_ATOMS: atom_id res chain seq x y z
N LEU A 1 17.14 9.72 -9.49
CA LEU A 1 17.00 8.61 -10.45
C LEU A 1 16.04 8.97 -11.55
N GLU A 2 16.08 8.21 -12.62
CA GLU A 2 15.15 8.30 -13.74
C GLU A 2 14.37 6.98 -13.80
N ILE A 3 13.03 7.03 -13.85
CA ILE A 3 12.15 5.83 -13.87
C ILE A 3 11.57 5.55 -15.25
N GLU A 4 11.53 6.57 -16.11
CA GLU A 4 11.22 6.51 -17.53
C GLU A 4 12.06 7.58 -18.21
N PRO A 5 12.33 7.50 -19.53
CA PRO A 5 13.11 8.51 -20.24
C PRO A 5 12.54 9.92 -20.02
N GLY A 6 13.33 10.78 -19.35
CA GLY A 6 12.93 12.16 -19.00
C GLY A 6 12.12 12.31 -17.71
N VAL A 7 11.72 11.23 -17.05
CA VAL A 7 10.95 11.28 -15.79
C VAL A 7 11.88 11.09 -14.60
N ASN A 8 12.33 12.22 -14.04
CA ASN A 8 13.18 12.23 -12.86
C ASN A 8 12.39 12.00 -11.57
N CYS A 9 12.98 11.30 -10.62
CA CYS A 9 12.41 11.06 -9.30
C CYS A 9 13.43 11.28 -8.18
N TYR A 10 12.93 11.59 -7.00
CA TYR A 10 13.74 11.68 -5.79
C TYR A 10 14.02 10.28 -5.24
N PHE A 11 15.28 10.01 -4.88
CA PHE A 11 15.72 8.77 -4.24
C PHE A 11 16.66 9.11 -3.08
N ASP A 12 16.39 8.54 -1.91
CA ASP A 12 17.27 8.71 -0.75
C ASP A 12 18.50 7.80 -0.89
N LEU A 13 19.70 8.36 -0.86
CA LEU A 13 20.93 7.59 -0.99
C LEU A 13 21.13 6.54 0.11
N ARG A 14 20.47 6.69 1.25
CA ARG A 14 20.49 5.68 2.33
C ARG A 14 19.85 4.36 1.89
N ASP A 15 18.85 4.42 1.02
CA ASP A 15 18.17 3.24 0.48
C ASP A 15 19.06 2.46 -0.51
N ALA A 16 20.09 3.09 -1.07
CA ALA A 16 21.02 2.45 -1.99
C ALA A 16 21.84 1.32 -1.36
N GLN A 17 22.02 1.33 -0.04
CA GLN A 17 22.80 0.29 0.66
C GLN A 17 22.16 -1.09 0.57
N ASN A 18 20.82 -1.13 0.54
CA ASN A 18 20.05 -2.37 0.51
C ASN A 18 19.28 -2.57 -0.81
N ALA A 19 19.44 -1.65 -1.78
CA ALA A 19 18.71 -1.75 -3.04
C ALA A 19 19.18 -2.95 -3.88
N PHE A 20 18.25 -3.57 -4.60
CA PHE A 20 18.56 -4.62 -5.55
C PHE A 20 19.03 -4.01 -6.88
N PHE A 21 20.30 -4.16 -7.20
CA PHE A 21 20.88 -3.70 -8.46
C PHE A 21 20.77 -4.78 -9.52
N THR A 22 20.20 -4.45 -10.67
CA THR A 22 20.21 -5.28 -11.88
C THR A 22 21.51 -5.09 -12.66
N HIS A 23 22.08 -3.87 -12.61
CA HIS A 23 23.38 -3.57 -13.16
C HIS A 23 24.13 -2.61 -12.23
N LYS A 24 25.38 -2.97 -11.86
CA LYS A 24 26.22 -2.17 -10.95
C LYS A 24 27.57 -1.86 -11.60
N ILE A 25 27.88 -0.56 -11.79
CA ILE A 25 29.09 -0.11 -12.49
C ILE A 25 30.28 0.01 -11.55
N GLY A 26 30.09 0.55 -10.37
CA GLY A 26 31.19 0.87 -9.47
C GLY A 26 30.99 0.42 -8.03
N LYS A 27 31.97 0.76 -7.16
CA LYS A 27 31.97 0.39 -5.74
C LYS A 27 31.23 1.39 -4.84
N LYS A 28 30.90 2.59 -5.34
CA LYS A 28 30.13 3.60 -4.57
C LYS A 28 28.68 3.10 -4.36
N PRO A 29 28.00 3.55 -3.32
CA PRO A 29 26.60 3.17 -3.07
C PRO A 29 25.70 3.36 -4.30
N LEU A 30 25.92 4.44 -5.05
CA LEU A 30 25.22 4.72 -6.31
C LEU A 30 26.17 5.43 -7.28
N CYS A 31 26.17 5.00 -8.54
CA CYS A 31 26.94 5.58 -9.64
C CYS A 31 26.00 5.93 -10.81
N ILE A 32 26.41 6.87 -11.64
CA ILE A 32 25.73 7.13 -12.92
C ILE A 32 25.82 5.88 -13.80
N GLY A 33 24.69 5.45 -14.34
CA GLY A 33 24.56 4.24 -15.15
C GLY A 33 24.26 2.95 -14.35
N ASP A 34 24.22 3.03 -13.00
CA ASP A 34 23.68 1.91 -12.23
C ASP A 34 22.18 1.74 -12.52
N GLU A 35 21.73 0.48 -12.60
CA GLU A 35 20.32 0.10 -12.73
C GLU A 35 19.89 -0.66 -11.48
N LEU A 36 18.76 -0.28 -10.93
CA LEU A 36 18.25 -0.87 -9.70
C LEU A 36 16.72 -0.93 -9.70
N VAL A 37 16.18 -1.88 -8.94
CA VAL A 37 14.74 -1.98 -8.73
C VAL A 37 14.32 -0.95 -7.70
N VAL A 38 13.29 -0.17 -8.04
CA VAL A 38 12.72 0.84 -7.16
C VAL A 38 11.20 0.71 -7.10
N GLN A 39 10.63 1.13 -6.00
CA GLN A 39 9.19 1.24 -5.81
C GLN A 39 8.82 2.71 -5.66
N ILE A 40 7.76 3.15 -6.35
CA ILE A 40 7.19 4.48 -6.13
C ILE A 40 6.59 4.51 -4.74
N SER A 41 7.10 5.39 -3.88
CA SER A 41 6.62 5.59 -2.51
C SER A 41 5.68 6.78 -2.39
N ARG A 42 5.85 7.78 -3.28
CA ARG A 42 4.94 8.93 -3.42
C ARG A 42 4.85 9.32 -4.86
N GLU A 43 3.66 9.59 -5.32
CA GLU A 43 3.40 10.14 -6.64
C GLU A 43 3.86 11.59 -6.74
N ALA A 44 4.01 12.07 -7.98
CA ALA A 44 4.26 13.48 -8.24
C ALA A 44 3.08 14.34 -7.76
N VAL A 45 3.38 15.43 -7.05
CA VAL A 45 2.33 16.35 -6.59
C VAL A 45 2.72 17.77 -6.97
N LYS A 46 1.93 18.41 -7.81
CA LYS A 46 2.20 19.77 -8.34
C LYS A 46 3.60 19.82 -8.99
N THR A 47 4.51 20.62 -8.41
CA THR A 47 5.89 20.81 -8.89
C THR A 47 6.88 19.78 -8.33
N LYS A 48 6.46 18.94 -7.37
CA LYS A 48 7.34 17.94 -6.76
C LYS A 48 7.41 16.67 -7.60
N VAL A 49 8.61 16.23 -7.91
CA VAL A 49 8.84 14.95 -8.59
C VAL A 49 8.41 13.77 -7.72
N PRO A 50 8.08 12.61 -8.31
CA PRO A 50 7.76 11.41 -7.54
C PRO A 50 8.95 10.99 -6.69
N THR A 51 8.67 10.33 -5.58
CA THR A 51 9.69 9.75 -4.69
C THR A 51 9.69 8.24 -4.86
N VAL A 52 10.88 7.67 -5.01
CA VAL A 52 11.08 6.23 -5.09
C VAL A 52 12.00 5.73 -3.98
N THR A 53 11.87 4.45 -3.63
CA THR A 53 12.70 3.78 -2.63
C THR A 53 13.25 2.46 -3.17
N GLY A 54 14.44 2.07 -2.72
CA GLY A 54 15.00 0.73 -2.94
C GLY A 54 14.47 -0.32 -1.95
N ASN A 55 13.79 0.12 -0.88
CA ASN A 55 13.18 -0.77 0.11
C ASN A 55 11.79 -1.22 -0.39
N ILE A 56 11.76 -2.24 -1.24
CA ILE A 56 10.54 -2.74 -1.86
C ILE A 56 9.65 -3.37 -0.80
N SER A 57 8.37 -3.05 -0.81
CA SER A 57 7.36 -3.60 0.09
C SER A 57 6.26 -4.32 -0.69
N LEU A 58 6.06 -5.60 -0.41
CA LEU A 58 4.94 -6.40 -0.91
C LEU A 58 3.91 -6.54 0.20
N THR A 59 2.75 -5.94 0.00
CA THR A 59 1.71 -5.85 1.02
C THR A 59 0.61 -6.85 0.77
N GLY A 60 0.47 -7.82 1.69
CA GLY A 60 -0.67 -8.72 1.80
C GLY A 60 -1.73 -8.20 2.78
N ARG A 61 -2.72 -9.04 3.08
CA ARG A 61 -3.78 -8.78 4.06
C ARG A 61 -3.24 -8.85 5.49
N TYR A 62 -2.48 -9.90 5.80
CA TYR A 62 -2.00 -10.23 7.14
C TYR A 62 -0.54 -9.85 7.36
N ALA A 63 0.26 -9.81 6.31
CA ALA A 63 1.68 -9.55 6.39
C ALA A 63 2.17 -8.58 5.32
N VAL A 64 3.31 -7.95 5.59
CA VAL A 64 4.09 -7.18 4.60
C VAL A 64 5.49 -7.76 4.57
N LEU A 65 5.98 -8.10 3.38
CA LEU A 65 7.38 -8.44 3.15
C LEU A 65 8.13 -7.19 2.72
N THR A 66 9.26 -6.89 3.37
CA THR A 66 10.05 -5.68 3.11
C THR A 66 11.48 -6.04 2.73
N HIS A 67 11.91 -5.67 1.52
CA HIS A 67 13.30 -5.81 1.09
C HIS A 67 14.21 -4.85 1.87
N GLY A 68 15.41 -5.30 2.22
CA GLY A 68 16.42 -4.48 2.88
C GLY A 68 16.22 -4.24 4.39
N ASN A 69 15.02 -4.47 4.92
CA ASN A 69 14.76 -4.48 6.35
C ASN A 69 14.51 -5.92 6.83
N THR A 70 15.49 -6.53 7.45
CA THR A 70 15.50 -7.96 7.81
C THR A 70 14.81 -8.29 9.15
N ARG A 71 14.12 -7.31 9.74
CA ARG A 71 13.45 -7.49 11.04
C ARG A 71 12.07 -8.11 10.90
N ILE A 72 11.70 -8.92 11.90
CA ILE A 72 10.33 -9.40 12.07
C ILE A 72 9.60 -8.42 13.01
N GLY A 73 8.66 -7.66 12.46
CA GLY A 73 7.81 -6.73 13.17
C GLY A 73 6.40 -7.31 13.36
N VAL A 74 5.71 -6.90 14.42
CA VAL A 74 4.30 -7.22 14.63
C VAL A 74 3.58 -5.96 15.08
N SER A 75 2.39 -5.70 14.50
CA SER A 75 1.57 -4.53 14.82
C SER A 75 1.37 -4.36 16.32
N SER A 76 1.53 -3.14 16.81
CA SER A 76 1.31 -2.80 18.23
C SER A 76 -0.14 -2.99 18.70
N LYS A 77 -1.10 -3.07 17.75
CA LYS A 77 -2.52 -3.32 18.02
C LYS A 77 -2.82 -4.79 18.30
N ILE A 78 -1.88 -5.71 18.06
CA ILE A 78 -1.96 -7.12 18.44
C ILE A 78 -1.51 -7.25 19.91
N SER A 79 -2.12 -8.17 20.67
CA SER A 79 -1.80 -8.37 22.08
C SER A 79 -0.32 -8.70 22.30
N LYS A 80 0.25 -8.35 23.45
CA LYS A 80 1.66 -8.63 23.74
C LYS A 80 1.98 -10.13 23.64
N LYS A 81 1.09 -10.98 24.14
CA LYS A 81 1.22 -12.45 24.11
C LYS A 81 1.30 -12.97 22.66
N ASP A 82 0.37 -12.52 21.82
CA ASP A 82 0.31 -12.98 20.42
C ASP A 82 1.49 -12.43 19.62
N ARG A 83 1.96 -11.21 19.93
CA ARG A 83 3.17 -10.64 19.29
C ARG A 83 4.43 -11.48 19.59
N GLU A 84 4.57 -11.96 20.82
CA GLU A 84 5.68 -12.83 21.21
C GLU A 84 5.57 -14.18 20.49
N ALA A 85 4.37 -14.77 20.45
CA ALA A 85 4.11 -16.01 19.74
C ALA A 85 4.40 -15.90 18.21
N TYR A 86 3.97 -14.80 17.56
CA TYR A 86 4.31 -14.55 16.15
C TYR A 86 5.81 -14.44 15.93
N LYS A 87 6.52 -13.70 16.77
CA LYS A 87 7.98 -13.54 16.64
C LYS A 87 8.72 -14.86 16.80
N GLU A 88 8.34 -15.68 17.75
CA GLU A 88 8.93 -16.99 17.98
C GLU A 88 8.71 -17.92 16.78
N ARG A 89 7.46 -18.05 16.32
CA ARG A 89 7.09 -18.92 15.19
C ARG A 89 7.68 -18.49 13.86
N LEU A 90 7.93 -17.18 13.68
CA LEU A 90 8.48 -16.63 12.44
C LEU A 90 10.00 -16.53 12.44
N GLN A 91 10.71 -16.98 13.49
CA GLN A 91 12.18 -16.97 13.52
C GLN A 91 12.81 -17.75 12.36
N GLU A 92 12.20 -18.84 11.92
CA GLU A 92 12.66 -19.63 10.78
C GLU A 92 12.63 -18.88 9.44
N TYR A 93 11.83 -17.81 9.34
CA TYR A 93 11.75 -16.93 8.16
C TYR A 93 12.76 -15.78 8.20
N GLN A 94 13.53 -15.68 9.28
CA GLN A 94 14.54 -14.63 9.39
C GLN A 94 15.70 -14.92 8.45
N ASN A 95 16.04 -13.93 7.62
CA ASN A 95 17.13 -14.00 6.65
C ASN A 95 17.76 -12.60 6.49
N ASP A 96 18.76 -12.50 5.60
CA ASP A 96 19.52 -11.26 5.36
C ASP A 96 19.04 -10.44 4.16
N GLN A 97 17.97 -10.85 3.50
CA GLN A 97 17.45 -10.20 2.30
C GLN A 97 16.17 -9.38 2.56
N TYR A 98 15.24 -9.95 3.32
CA TYR A 98 13.95 -9.33 3.60
C TYR A 98 13.50 -9.55 5.05
N GLY A 99 12.59 -8.72 5.51
CA GLY A 99 11.89 -8.89 6.77
C GLY A 99 10.38 -8.97 6.58
N LEU A 100 9.70 -9.26 7.67
CA LEU A 100 8.25 -9.45 7.71
C LEU A 100 7.62 -8.51 8.74
N ILE A 101 6.48 -7.93 8.41
CA ILE A 101 5.67 -7.13 9.33
C ILE A 101 4.28 -7.74 9.38
N ILE A 102 3.89 -8.29 10.53
CA ILE A 102 2.55 -8.80 10.76
C ILE A 102 1.60 -7.65 11.03
N ARG A 103 0.53 -7.59 10.24
CA ARG A 103 -0.47 -6.50 10.26
C ARG A 103 -1.55 -6.76 11.31
N THR A 104 -2.31 -5.73 11.63
CA THR A 104 -3.42 -5.81 12.59
C THR A 104 -4.48 -6.83 12.18
N ASN A 105 -4.72 -6.99 10.87
CA ASN A 105 -5.69 -7.95 10.33
C ASN A 105 -5.35 -9.43 10.65
N ALA A 106 -4.12 -9.73 11.05
CA ALA A 106 -3.72 -11.05 11.51
C ALA A 106 -4.19 -11.37 12.95
N LYS A 107 -4.78 -10.40 13.66
CA LYS A 107 -5.18 -10.57 15.07
C LYS A 107 -6.15 -11.74 15.27
N ASP A 108 -7.14 -11.84 14.40
CA ASP A 108 -8.22 -12.83 14.49
C ASP A 108 -8.15 -13.91 13.38
N ALA A 109 -7.03 -13.93 12.63
CA ALA A 109 -6.78 -14.91 11.59
C ALA A 109 -6.14 -16.19 12.13
N ALA A 110 -6.43 -17.34 11.51
CA ALA A 110 -5.70 -18.56 11.78
C ALA A 110 -4.22 -18.39 11.40
N PHE A 111 -3.30 -18.90 12.21
CA PHE A 111 -1.87 -18.77 11.97
C PHE A 111 -1.45 -19.39 10.63
N GLU A 112 -2.12 -20.48 10.25
CA GLU A 112 -1.92 -21.19 8.99
C GLU A 112 -2.21 -20.30 7.77
N ASP A 113 -3.23 -19.46 7.85
CA ASP A 113 -3.58 -18.51 6.76
C ASP A 113 -2.53 -17.40 6.66
N VAL A 114 -2.01 -16.94 7.80
CA VAL A 114 -0.91 -15.96 7.84
C VAL A 114 0.36 -16.55 7.23
N LEU A 115 0.70 -17.81 7.55
CA LEU A 115 1.85 -18.50 6.97
C LEU A 115 1.69 -18.69 5.46
N LYS A 116 0.51 -19.11 5.01
CA LYS A 116 0.22 -19.28 3.59
C LYS A 116 0.42 -17.98 2.81
N GLU A 117 -0.04 -16.85 3.37
CA GLU A 117 0.19 -15.55 2.74
C GLU A 117 1.68 -15.16 2.75
N ILE A 118 2.42 -15.43 3.84
CA ILE A 118 3.86 -15.19 3.88
C ILE A 118 4.59 -15.97 2.79
N GLU A 119 4.26 -17.25 2.57
CA GLU A 119 4.86 -18.05 1.50
C GLU A 119 4.51 -17.50 0.11
N GLN A 120 3.28 -17.00 -0.08
CA GLN A 120 2.87 -16.34 -1.33
C GLN A 120 3.67 -15.06 -1.57
N LEU A 121 3.82 -14.21 -0.55
CA LEU A 121 4.61 -12.97 -0.64
C LEU A 121 6.08 -13.26 -0.93
N LYS A 122 6.64 -14.31 -0.32
CA LYS A 122 8.00 -14.76 -0.58
C LYS A 122 8.19 -15.24 -2.02
N ALA A 123 7.29 -16.08 -2.51
CA ALA A 123 7.31 -16.54 -3.90
C ALA A 123 7.18 -15.37 -4.89
N GLU A 124 6.32 -14.41 -4.59
CA GLU A 124 6.16 -13.20 -5.38
C GLU A 124 7.44 -12.34 -5.38
N TYR A 125 8.06 -12.17 -4.22
CA TYR A 125 9.33 -11.45 -4.07
C TYR A 125 10.45 -12.09 -4.89
N GLU A 126 10.65 -13.40 -4.77
CA GLU A 126 11.66 -14.16 -5.52
C GLU A 126 11.42 -14.07 -7.04
N HIS A 127 10.16 -14.19 -7.46
CA HIS A 127 9.76 -14.03 -8.85
C HIS A 127 10.06 -12.62 -9.36
N LEU A 128 9.74 -11.57 -8.58
CA LEU A 128 9.99 -10.17 -8.93
C LEU A 128 11.48 -9.90 -9.14
N LEU A 129 12.35 -10.36 -8.22
CA LEU A 129 13.80 -10.18 -8.36
C LEU A 129 14.36 -10.94 -9.57
N LYS A 130 13.92 -12.18 -9.79
CA LYS A 130 14.32 -12.97 -10.95
C LYS A 130 13.87 -12.32 -12.25
N TYR A 131 12.65 -11.79 -12.27
CA TYR A 131 12.09 -11.10 -13.42
C TYR A 131 12.85 -9.79 -13.71
N ALA A 132 13.16 -9.02 -12.67
CA ALA A 132 13.95 -7.81 -12.78
C ALA A 132 15.31 -8.03 -13.45
N ALA A 133 16.02 -9.10 -13.06
CA ALA A 133 17.33 -9.44 -13.63
C ALA A 133 17.31 -9.72 -15.14
N SER A 134 16.13 -10.04 -15.73
CA SER A 134 15.96 -10.35 -17.15
C SER A 134 15.33 -9.18 -17.96
N ARG A 135 14.97 -8.08 -17.30
CA ARG A 135 14.31 -6.94 -17.95
C ARG A 135 15.28 -5.83 -18.29
N VAL A 136 14.91 -5.08 -19.31
CA VAL A 136 15.61 -3.85 -19.68
C VAL A 136 15.28 -2.71 -18.71
N CYS A 137 16.17 -1.74 -18.62
CA CYS A 137 15.94 -0.51 -17.86
C CYS A 137 14.58 0.12 -18.22
N PHE A 138 13.94 0.80 -17.27
CA PHE A 138 12.61 1.42 -17.38
C PHE A 138 11.43 0.44 -17.52
N SER A 139 11.64 -0.86 -17.32
CA SER A 139 10.53 -1.82 -17.30
C SER A 139 9.69 -1.69 -16.03
N CYS A 140 8.38 -1.59 -16.17
CA CYS A 140 7.46 -1.77 -15.06
C CYS A 140 7.40 -3.25 -14.68
N LEU A 141 7.90 -3.60 -13.49
CA LEU A 141 7.95 -4.99 -13.02
C LEU A 141 6.62 -5.45 -12.41
N LYS A 142 5.95 -4.54 -11.74
CA LYS A 142 4.64 -4.77 -11.11
C LYS A 142 3.88 -3.43 -11.05
N SER A 143 2.69 -3.40 -11.60
CA SER A 143 1.77 -2.27 -11.43
C SER A 143 1.07 -2.35 -10.08
N ALA A 144 0.84 -1.20 -9.46
CA ALA A 144 0.00 -1.13 -8.26
C ALA A 144 -1.45 -1.54 -8.61
N PRO A 145 -2.13 -2.27 -7.73
CA PRO A 145 -3.57 -2.46 -7.89
C PRO A 145 -4.28 -1.10 -7.78
N PRO A 146 -5.48 -0.97 -8.35
CA PRO A 146 -6.29 0.23 -8.18
C PRO A 146 -6.45 0.61 -6.70
N SER A 147 -6.54 1.92 -6.39
CA SER A 147 -6.60 2.41 -5.00
C SER A 147 -7.74 1.78 -4.20
N TYR A 148 -8.92 1.61 -4.80
CA TYR A 148 -10.06 0.97 -4.14
C TYR A 148 -9.79 -0.49 -3.74
N ILE A 149 -8.99 -1.25 -4.50
CA ILE A 149 -8.56 -2.60 -4.09
C ILE A 149 -7.56 -2.52 -2.93
N THR A 150 -6.66 -1.54 -2.96
CA THR A 150 -5.72 -1.32 -1.86
C THR A 150 -6.45 -0.93 -0.58
N ASP A 151 -7.47 -0.09 -0.70
CA ASP A 151 -8.30 0.34 0.44
C ASP A 151 -9.08 -0.84 1.01
N LEU A 152 -9.70 -1.68 0.17
CA LEU A 152 -10.38 -2.91 0.61
C LEU A 152 -9.44 -3.89 1.33
N LYS A 153 -8.18 -4.03 0.88
CA LYS A 153 -7.16 -4.81 1.61
C LYS A 153 -6.88 -4.27 3.01
N ASN A 154 -7.01 -2.96 3.19
CA ASN A 154 -6.69 -2.28 4.44
C ASN A 154 -7.88 -2.20 5.40
N VAL A 155 -9.10 -2.36 4.90
CA VAL A 155 -10.32 -2.32 5.72
C VAL A 155 -10.40 -3.58 6.57
N TYR A 156 -10.76 -3.38 7.84
CA TYR A 156 -11.10 -4.47 8.76
C TYR A 156 -12.53 -4.92 8.47
N MET A 157 -12.72 -6.19 8.11
CA MET A 157 -14.00 -6.69 7.62
C MET A 157 -15.01 -7.00 8.73
N ASP A 158 -14.56 -7.08 9.99
CA ASP A 158 -15.47 -7.31 11.13
C ASP A 158 -16.44 -6.12 11.30
N GLY A 159 -17.73 -6.40 11.29
CA GLY A 159 -18.77 -5.38 11.32
C GLY A 159 -19.06 -4.70 9.97
N MET A 160 -18.46 -5.16 8.87
CA MET A 160 -18.83 -4.73 7.54
C MET A 160 -20.17 -5.38 7.14
N GLU A 161 -21.16 -4.54 6.83
CA GLU A 161 -22.51 -5.01 6.46
C GLU A 161 -22.64 -5.20 4.95
N GLU A 162 -22.13 -4.25 4.17
CA GLU A 162 -22.22 -4.29 2.71
C GLU A 162 -21.14 -3.43 2.04
N ILE A 163 -20.85 -3.73 0.77
CA ILE A 163 -19.99 -2.96 -0.13
C ILE A 163 -20.81 -2.66 -1.38
N LEU A 164 -21.23 -1.40 -1.54
CA LEU A 164 -22.03 -0.96 -2.66
C LEU A 164 -21.14 -0.34 -3.74
N VAL A 165 -21.35 -0.76 -4.98
CA VAL A 165 -20.58 -0.30 -6.14
C VAL A 165 -21.53 0.07 -7.27
N ASN A 166 -21.43 1.26 -7.81
CA ASN A 166 -22.27 1.79 -8.88
C ASN A 166 -21.60 1.87 -10.27
N ASP A 167 -20.35 1.42 -10.36
CA ASP A 167 -19.62 1.27 -11.62
C ASP A 167 -19.43 -0.22 -11.93
N ALA A 168 -19.88 -0.67 -13.10
CA ALA A 168 -19.88 -2.08 -13.48
C ALA A 168 -18.46 -2.67 -13.59
N GLU A 169 -17.50 -1.91 -14.13
CA GLU A 169 -16.12 -2.37 -14.29
C GLU A 169 -15.43 -2.50 -12.93
N ILE A 170 -15.65 -1.53 -12.03
CA ILE A 170 -15.14 -1.58 -10.66
C ILE A 170 -15.78 -2.74 -9.89
N TYR A 171 -17.08 -2.95 -10.04
CA TYR A 171 -17.79 -4.07 -9.42
C TYR A 171 -17.18 -5.42 -9.81
N GLU A 172 -16.97 -5.66 -11.11
CA GLU A 172 -16.37 -6.90 -11.59
C GLU A 172 -14.95 -7.11 -11.04
N LYS A 173 -14.14 -6.05 -10.98
CA LYS A 173 -12.77 -6.09 -10.41
C LYS A 173 -12.80 -6.41 -8.91
N ILE A 174 -13.73 -5.79 -8.16
CA ILE A 174 -13.91 -6.06 -6.73
C ILE A 174 -14.39 -7.50 -6.51
N CYS A 175 -15.39 -7.97 -7.27
CA CYS A 175 -15.84 -9.35 -7.18
C CYS A 175 -14.72 -10.35 -7.50
N SER A 176 -13.91 -10.07 -8.51
CA SER A 176 -12.75 -10.91 -8.85
C SER A 176 -11.71 -10.95 -7.75
N TYR A 177 -11.46 -9.80 -7.11
CA TYR A 177 -10.58 -9.69 -5.95
C TYR A 177 -11.12 -10.53 -4.77
N PHE A 178 -12.41 -10.37 -4.40
CA PHE A 178 -13.01 -11.11 -3.30
C PHE A 178 -13.04 -12.62 -3.57
N LYS A 179 -13.41 -13.07 -4.77
CA LYS A 179 -13.37 -14.48 -5.15
C LYS A 179 -11.99 -15.13 -4.93
N LYS A 180 -10.94 -14.37 -5.14
CA LYS A 180 -9.56 -14.85 -5.01
C LYS A 180 -9.02 -14.80 -3.58
N GLU A 181 -9.24 -13.68 -2.89
CA GLU A 181 -8.55 -13.35 -1.64
C GLU A 181 -9.43 -13.52 -0.39
N MET A 182 -10.77 -13.38 -0.54
CA MET A 182 -11.74 -13.40 0.56
C MET A 182 -13.10 -13.95 0.11
N PRO A 183 -13.15 -15.20 -0.36
CA PRO A 183 -14.38 -15.77 -0.93
C PRO A 183 -15.57 -15.75 0.04
N GLU A 184 -15.31 -15.82 1.34
CA GLU A 184 -16.31 -15.75 2.41
C GLU A 184 -17.04 -14.40 2.50
N ASN A 185 -16.42 -13.33 2.02
CA ASN A 185 -16.98 -11.98 2.05
C ASN A 185 -17.55 -11.52 0.69
N LEU A 186 -17.58 -12.40 -0.31
CA LEU A 186 -18.09 -12.06 -1.65
C LEU A 186 -19.57 -11.67 -1.62
N GLU A 187 -20.35 -12.25 -0.74
CA GLU A 187 -21.76 -11.93 -0.57
C GLU A 187 -22.05 -10.52 -0.09
N LEU A 188 -21.06 -9.84 0.47
CA LEU A 188 -21.18 -8.44 0.90
C LEU A 188 -21.10 -7.45 -0.27
N VAL A 189 -20.66 -7.90 -1.46
CA VAL A 189 -20.43 -7.01 -2.61
C VAL A 189 -21.70 -6.96 -3.46
N HIS A 190 -22.30 -5.78 -3.55
CA HIS A 190 -23.53 -5.55 -4.29
C HIS A 190 -23.35 -4.48 -5.35
N PHE A 191 -23.93 -4.73 -6.53
CA PHE A 191 -24.04 -3.70 -7.54
C PHE A 191 -25.26 -2.83 -7.28
N HIS A 192 -25.06 -1.51 -7.28
CA HIS A 192 -26.12 -0.52 -7.15
C HIS A 192 -26.34 0.19 -8.48
N ASP A 193 -27.56 0.11 -9.02
CA ASP A 193 -27.94 0.88 -10.20
C ASP A 193 -28.37 2.30 -9.78
N ASP A 194 -27.59 3.28 -10.17
CA ASP A 194 -27.83 4.68 -9.88
C ASP A 194 -29.01 5.32 -10.64
N SER A 195 -29.67 4.54 -11.53
CA SER A 195 -30.76 5.05 -12.38
C SER A 195 -31.94 5.64 -11.60
N GLY A 196 -32.22 5.13 -10.41
CA GLY A 196 -33.27 5.60 -9.52
C GLY A 196 -32.80 6.60 -8.47
N TYR A 197 -31.75 6.27 -7.75
CA TYR A 197 -31.23 7.09 -6.64
C TYR A 197 -29.70 6.92 -6.47
N PRO A 198 -28.91 7.92 -6.86
CA PRO A 198 -27.46 7.83 -6.82
C PRO A 198 -26.88 7.57 -5.42
N LEU A 199 -25.86 6.70 -5.32
CA LEU A 199 -25.16 6.39 -4.06
C LEU A 199 -24.65 7.65 -3.35
N GLY A 200 -24.12 8.61 -4.10
CA GLY A 200 -23.65 9.88 -3.57
C GLY A 200 -24.71 10.64 -2.79
N LYS A 201 -25.98 10.52 -3.20
CA LYS A 201 -27.12 11.14 -2.51
C LYS A 201 -27.63 10.31 -1.34
N ILE A 202 -27.70 8.97 -1.49
CA ILE A 202 -28.10 8.06 -0.40
C ILE A 202 -27.22 8.28 0.83
N TYR A 203 -25.91 8.27 0.63
CA TYR A 203 -24.93 8.39 1.72
C TYR A 203 -24.41 9.81 1.94
N SER A 204 -24.96 10.82 1.22
CA SER A 204 -24.52 12.22 1.29
C SER A 204 -23.01 12.40 1.13
N THR A 205 -22.36 11.52 0.33
CA THR A 205 -20.90 11.53 0.18
C THR A 205 -20.40 12.79 -0.50
N GLU A 206 -21.14 13.34 -1.48
CA GLU A 206 -20.84 14.60 -2.15
C GLU A 206 -20.77 15.75 -1.12
N THR A 207 -21.80 15.89 -0.30
CA THR A 207 -21.85 16.91 0.77
C THR A 207 -20.75 16.69 1.81
N ALA A 208 -20.47 15.44 2.18
CA ALA A 208 -19.39 15.13 3.12
C ALA A 208 -18.01 15.52 2.56
N VAL A 209 -17.77 15.27 1.26
CA VAL A 209 -16.54 15.69 0.58
C VAL A 209 -16.45 17.21 0.48
N GLU A 210 -17.53 17.90 0.10
CA GLU A 210 -17.56 19.36 0.06
C GLU A 210 -17.22 19.96 1.43
N HIS A 211 -17.82 19.43 2.50
CA HIS A 211 -17.51 19.87 3.87
C HIS A 211 -16.06 19.56 4.27
N ALA A 212 -15.55 18.39 3.89
CA ALA A 212 -14.16 17.99 4.21
C ALA A 212 -13.12 18.84 3.46
N LEU A 213 -13.46 19.34 2.27
CA LEU A 213 -12.61 20.21 1.45
C LEU A 213 -12.84 21.69 1.71
N ALA A 214 -13.82 22.06 2.54
CA ALA A 214 -14.09 23.44 2.85
C ALA A 214 -12.91 24.10 3.57
N GLU A 215 -12.55 25.30 3.13
CA GLU A 215 -11.49 26.10 3.76
C GLU A 215 -11.80 26.40 5.23
N ARG A 216 -13.10 26.55 5.56
CA ARG A 216 -13.57 26.88 6.92
C ARG A 216 -14.29 25.69 7.55
N VAL A 217 -13.76 25.21 8.67
CA VAL A 217 -14.32 24.10 9.45
C VAL A 217 -14.88 24.62 10.76
N TRP A 218 -16.19 24.51 10.95
CA TRP A 218 -16.88 24.95 12.16
C TRP A 218 -16.71 23.97 13.31
N LEU A 219 -16.40 24.48 14.49
CA LEU A 219 -16.25 23.69 15.71
C LEU A 219 -17.57 23.66 16.49
N LYS A 220 -17.76 22.61 17.30
CA LYS A 220 -19.02 22.38 18.07
C LYS A 220 -19.43 23.51 19.00
N HIS A 221 -18.50 24.39 19.42
CA HIS A 221 -18.74 25.44 20.39
C HIS A 221 -18.66 26.86 19.80
N GLY A 222 -18.86 26.99 18.50
CA GLY A 222 -19.02 28.29 17.82
C GLY A 222 -17.72 28.91 17.31
N GLY A 223 -16.57 28.26 17.48
CA GLY A 223 -15.33 28.65 16.78
C GLY A 223 -15.23 28.00 15.39
N TYR A 224 -14.24 28.40 14.61
CA TYR A 224 -13.93 27.76 13.34
C TYR A 224 -12.43 27.75 13.09
N LEU A 225 -11.98 26.80 12.26
CA LEU A 225 -10.63 26.73 11.72
C LEU A 225 -10.66 27.20 10.27
N VAL A 226 -9.64 27.94 9.86
CA VAL A 226 -9.37 28.23 8.44
C VAL A 226 -8.20 27.38 8.00
N ILE A 227 -8.42 26.46 7.04
CA ILE A 227 -7.43 25.54 6.54
C ILE A 227 -7.10 25.90 5.10
N GLN A 228 -5.89 26.38 4.85
CA GLN A 228 -5.44 26.79 3.51
C GLN A 228 -4.26 25.93 3.06
N VAL A 229 -4.43 25.24 1.94
CA VAL A 229 -3.36 24.49 1.30
C VAL A 229 -2.61 25.44 0.38
N THR A 230 -1.36 25.76 0.75
CA THR A 230 -0.45 26.56 -0.08
C THR A 230 0.48 25.63 -0.88
N GLU A 231 1.33 26.22 -1.72
CA GLU A 231 2.28 25.43 -2.52
C GLU A 231 3.31 24.67 -1.65
N ALA A 232 3.74 25.23 -0.53
CA ALA A 232 4.81 24.68 0.31
C ALA A 232 4.31 23.99 1.57
N LEU A 233 3.16 24.41 2.12
CA LEU A 233 2.64 23.94 3.42
C LEU A 233 1.11 24.12 3.52
N THR A 234 0.51 23.49 4.51
CA THR A 234 -0.88 23.78 4.91
C THR A 234 -0.85 24.72 6.11
N VAL A 235 -1.54 25.86 5.98
CA VAL A 235 -1.72 26.84 7.06
C VAL A 235 -3.04 26.56 7.74
N ILE A 236 -3.05 26.56 9.07
CA ILE A 236 -4.26 26.44 9.88
C ILE A 236 -4.32 27.64 10.82
N ASP A 237 -5.39 28.41 10.71
CA ASP A 237 -5.71 29.53 11.61
C ASP A 237 -6.96 29.19 12.45
N VAL A 238 -7.02 29.73 13.69
CA VAL A 238 -8.05 29.37 14.69
C VAL A 238 -8.79 30.61 15.15
#